data_c262317561374fae3377458ffd8be882
#
_entry.id   c262317561374fae3377458ffd8be882
#
_cell.length_a   1.000
_cell.length_b   1.000
_cell.length_c   1.000
_cell.angle_alpha   90.00
_cell.angle_beta   90.00
_cell.angle_gamma   90.00
#
_symmetry.space_group_name_H-M   'P 1'
#
loop_
_entity.id
_entity.type
_entity.pdbx_description
1 polymer ?
#
loop_
_entity_poly.entity_id
_entity_poly.type
_entity_poly.pdbx_seq_one_letter_code
_entity_poly.pdbx_strand_id
1 'polypeptide(L)'
;MPQTRHLPVNARRTLVTITPSLLAAVVVLSVFLSLRDRLPGRMATHIGPGGEADGFSGQGAFLAVALSVLLGDAVLFGCLAHWIRTNPGVQRVIAVIGGAVAVLTGWLVVAVLLANADTEEAASVTLPGLQAALAFGAAAVYAAVGWVACGQVQESETTSGPSADATRLSLGDSETASWSRVTGSRVLPVTGALVLAAGLVVGITTGWLPALPLLVTGAPLALLTGARVTADRRGITVTPTLTSWPRLNVPLERIAEAGHRPVDPVRDFGGWGYRARPGASGIVLRSGDALSARLTTGSEFVVTVDDAATAAALLNALADRERRTPAGG
;
A
#
# COMPACT_ATOMS: atom_id res chain seq x y z
N MET A 1 -24.56 29.06 20.89
CA MET A 1 -24.03 27.68 20.88
C MET A 1 -22.66 27.71 20.20
N PRO A 2 -21.56 27.25 20.82
CA PRO A 2 -20.25 27.25 20.19
C PRO A 2 -20.28 26.24 19.04
N GLN A 3 -20.02 26.69 17.81
CA GLN A 3 -19.79 25.82 16.67
C GLN A 3 -18.53 24.99 16.95
N THR A 4 -18.71 23.71 17.19
CA THR A 4 -17.60 22.76 17.21
C THR A 4 -16.94 22.77 15.82
N ARG A 5 -15.81 23.44 15.68
CA ARG A 5 -14.99 23.42 14.46
C ARG A 5 -14.49 22.00 14.25
N HIS A 6 -15.20 21.23 13.47
CA HIS A 6 -14.69 19.93 13.02
C HIS A 6 -13.44 20.17 12.17
N LEU A 7 -12.33 19.58 12.56
CA LEU A 7 -11.10 19.59 11.74
C LEU A 7 -11.41 19.03 10.34
N PRO A 8 -10.87 19.61 9.27
CA PRO A 8 -11.03 19.07 7.93
C PRO A 8 -10.51 17.62 7.91
N VAL A 9 -11.18 16.74 7.17
CA VAL A 9 -10.93 15.29 7.16
C VAL A 9 -9.45 14.95 6.90
N ASN A 10 -8.79 15.70 6.03
CA ASN A 10 -7.36 15.50 5.74
C ASN A 10 -6.47 15.84 6.96
N ALA A 11 -6.77 16.91 7.70
CA ALA A 11 -6.03 17.26 8.91
C ALA A 11 -6.23 16.20 10.00
N ARG A 12 -7.44 15.67 10.16
CA ARG A 12 -7.73 14.58 11.10
C ARG A 12 -6.95 13.31 10.79
N ARG A 13 -6.89 12.91 9.51
CA ARG A 13 -6.11 11.74 9.09
C ARG A 13 -4.62 11.93 9.31
N THR A 14 -4.08 13.11 9.00
CA THR A 14 -2.67 13.43 9.29
C THR A 14 -2.37 13.36 10.78
N LEU A 15 -3.27 13.87 11.64
CA LEU A 15 -3.12 13.76 13.08
C LEU A 15 -3.16 12.31 13.57
N VAL A 16 -4.07 11.49 13.06
CA VAL A 16 -4.11 10.05 13.37
C VAL A 16 -2.80 9.37 12.97
N THR A 17 -2.15 9.81 11.90
CA THR A 17 -0.88 9.24 11.43
C THR A 17 0.28 9.56 12.36
N ILE A 18 0.49 10.84 12.70
CA ILE A 18 1.74 11.29 13.38
C ILE A 18 1.64 11.30 14.89
N THR A 19 0.44 11.50 15.46
CA THR A 19 0.26 11.62 16.91
C THR A 19 0.75 10.39 17.68
N PRO A 20 0.50 9.14 17.26
CA PRO A 20 0.99 7.96 18.00
C PRO A 20 2.51 7.91 18.09
N SER A 21 3.22 8.22 16.99
CA SER A 21 4.69 8.21 16.98
C SER A 21 5.26 9.27 17.91
N LEU A 22 4.67 10.47 17.93
CA LEU A 22 5.10 11.54 18.85
C LEU A 22 4.77 11.19 20.29
N LEU A 23 3.60 10.64 20.57
CA LEU A 23 3.24 10.18 21.92
C LEU A 23 4.15 9.04 22.38
N ALA A 24 4.42 8.06 21.53
CA ALA A 24 5.34 6.98 21.84
C ALA A 24 6.75 7.51 22.13
N ALA A 25 7.24 8.48 21.36
CA ALA A 25 8.54 9.12 21.62
C ALA A 25 8.57 9.83 22.98
N VAL A 26 7.51 10.57 23.34
CA VAL A 26 7.38 11.22 24.65
C VAL A 26 7.33 10.19 25.77
N VAL A 27 6.55 9.11 25.62
CA VAL A 27 6.45 8.04 26.61
C VAL A 27 7.80 7.34 26.79
N VAL A 28 8.46 6.96 25.69
CA VAL A 28 9.79 6.32 25.74
C VAL A 28 10.81 7.22 26.44
N LEU A 29 10.84 8.51 26.10
CA LEU A 29 11.73 9.48 26.74
C LEU A 29 11.43 9.60 28.25
N SER A 30 10.14 9.71 28.62
CA SER A 30 9.72 9.84 30.02
C SER A 30 10.08 8.60 30.83
N VAL A 31 9.81 7.40 30.29
CA VAL A 31 10.17 6.13 30.94
C VAL A 31 11.70 6.01 31.07
N PHE A 32 12.45 6.32 30.02
CA PHE A 32 13.90 6.30 30.06
C PHE A 32 14.45 7.22 31.13
N LEU A 33 13.97 8.47 31.20
CA LEU A 33 14.42 9.44 32.21
C LEU A 33 14.08 8.99 33.64
N SER A 34 12.92 8.37 33.85
CA SER A 34 12.51 7.85 35.18
C SER A 34 13.29 6.63 35.63
N LEU A 35 13.82 5.86 34.68
CA LEU A 35 14.61 4.65 34.96
C LEU A 35 16.12 4.85 34.85
N ARG A 36 16.58 6.03 34.42
CA ARG A 36 17.97 6.28 34.04
C ARG A 36 19.00 5.76 35.04
N ASP A 37 18.78 6.01 36.33
CA ASP A 37 19.71 5.61 37.39
C ASP A 37 19.59 4.12 37.77
N ARG A 38 18.57 3.44 37.24
CA ARG A 38 18.27 2.02 37.45
C ARG A 38 18.65 1.16 36.25
N LEU A 39 19.04 1.79 35.15
CA LEU A 39 19.44 1.10 33.92
C LEU A 39 20.96 0.79 33.98
N PRO A 40 21.40 -0.42 33.53
CA PRO A 40 22.80 -0.73 33.42
C PRO A 40 23.49 0.13 32.34
N GLY A 41 24.77 0.41 32.51
CA GLY A 41 25.57 1.17 31.54
C GLY A 41 25.58 0.54 30.14
N ARG A 42 25.50 -0.80 30.09
CA ARG A 42 25.31 -1.61 28.87
C ARG A 42 23.97 -2.32 28.95
N MET A 43 23.06 -2.01 28.04
CA MET A 43 21.69 -2.50 28.04
C MET A 43 21.53 -3.62 26.98
N ALA A 44 20.67 -4.58 27.26
CA ALA A 44 20.11 -5.46 26.23
C ALA A 44 19.21 -4.63 25.28
N THR A 45 19.45 -4.70 23.98
CA THR A 45 18.77 -3.86 22.98
C THR A 45 18.14 -4.66 21.85
N HIS A 46 18.59 -5.89 21.66
CA HIS A 46 17.99 -6.86 20.77
C HIS A 46 17.69 -8.14 21.53
N ILE A 47 16.48 -8.65 21.34
CA ILE A 47 15.97 -9.86 21.96
C ILE A 47 15.71 -10.87 20.86
N GLY A 48 16.38 -12.00 20.92
CA GLY A 48 16.25 -13.07 19.96
C GLY A 48 14.89 -13.76 20.02
N PRO A 49 14.60 -14.68 19.08
CA PRO A 49 13.32 -15.40 19.02
C PRO A 49 13.01 -16.24 20.26
N GLY A 50 14.02 -16.62 21.02
CA GLY A 50 13.88 -17.35 22.29
C GLY A 50 13.52 -16.46 23.48
N GLY A 51 13.49 -15.14 23.30
CA GLY A 51 13.26 -14.18 24.37
C GLY A 51 14.52 -13.77 25.13
N GLU A 52 15.70 -14.23 24.73
CA GLU A 52 17.00 -13.95 25.34
C GLU A 52 17.70 -12.78 24.65
N ALA A 53 18.48 -12.02 25.41
CA ALA A 53 19.24 -10.89 24.91
C ALA A 53 20.45 -11.36 24.08
N ASP A 54 20.55 -10.94 22.82
CA ASP A 54 21.63 -11.24 21.88
C ASP A 54 22.28 -10.00 21.25
N GLY A 55 21.77 -8.79 21.57
CA GLY A 55 22.36 -7.52 21.14
C GLY A 55 22.38 -6.50 22.27
N PHE A 56 23.46 -5.71 22.33
CA PHE A 56 23.71 -4.81 23.46
C PHE A 56 24.21 -3.45 22.99
N SER A 57 23.81 -2.37 23.68
CA SER A 57 24.35 -1.02 23.46
C SER A 57 24.38 -0.19 24.74
N GLY A 58 25.03 0.96 24.70
CA GLY A 58 24.97 1.94 25.81
C GLY A 58 23.61 2.65 25.84
N GLN A 59 23.20 3.14 27.03
CA GLN A 59 21.94 3.85 27.28
C GLN A 59 21.65 4.96 26.27
N GLY A 60 22.65 5.84 25.98
CA GLY A 60 22.47 6.96 25.04
C GLY A 60 22.27 6.51 23.60
N ALA A 61 22.98 5.47 23.15
CA ALA A 61 22.83 4.91 21.81
C ALA A 61 21.44 4.25 21.65
N PHE A 62 20.99 3.50 22.65
CA PHE A 62 19.64 2.92 22.67
C PHE A 62 18.57 3.99 22.52
N LEU A 63 18.61 5.04 23.37
CA LEU A 63 17.64 6.13 23.32
C LEU A 63 17.66 6.86 21.97
N ALA A 64 18.86 7.16 21.46
CA ALA A 64 19.01 7.84 20.16
C ALA A 64 18.39 7.02 19.03
N VAL A 65 18.63 5.70 18.99
CA VAL A 65 18.03 4.81 17.98
C VAL A 65 16.51 4.74 18.14
N ALA A 66 16.00 4.52 19.36
CA ALA A 66 14.57 4.43 19.63
C ALA A 66 13.81 5.70 19.21
N LEU A 67 14.33 6.88 19.58
CA LEU A 67 13.74 8.15 19.18
C LEU A 67 13.85 8.39 17.67
N SER A 68 14.99 8.03 17.06
CA SER A 68 15.17 8.15 15.60
C SER A 68 14.17 7.30 14.83
N VAL A 69 13.89 6.08 15.29
CA VAL A 69 12.89 5.19 14.67
C VAL A 69 11.49 5.80 14.80
N LEU A 70 11.08 6.23 15.99
CA LEU A 70 9.74 6.79 16.22
C LEU A 70 9.53 8.13 15.50
N LEU A 71 10.53 9.03 15.51
CA LEU A 71 10.44 10.29 14.79
C LEU A 71 10.53 10.06 13.27
N GLY A 72 11.35 9.12 12.84
CA GLY A 72 11.43 8.69 11.43
C GLY A 72 10.10 8.12 10.93
N ASP A 73 9.41 7.33 11.75
CA ASP A 73 8.06 6.83 11.49
C ASP A 73 7.07 8.00 11.32
N ALA A 74 7.07 8.97 12.24
CA ALA A 74 6.21 10.16 12.14
C ALA A 74 6.44 10.94 10.85
N VAL A 75 7.71 11.16 10.48
CA VAL A 75 8.09 11.86 9.24
C VAL A 75 7.69 11.06 8.01
N LEU A 76 8.04 9.78 7.96
CA LEU A 76 7.77 8.90 6.82
C LEU A 76 6.26 8.83 6.53
N PHE A 77 5.48 8.40 7.52
CA PHE A 77 4.04 8.23 7.33
C PHE A 77 3.30 9.55 7.25
N GLY A 78 3.77 10.60 7.93
CA GLY A 78 3.24 11.96 7.79
C GLY A 78 3.43 12.50 6.38
N CYS A 79 4.62 12.37 5.80
CA CYS A 79 4.91 12.74 4.41
C CYS A 79 4.08 11.93 3.42
N LEU A 80 3.98 10.61 3.61
CA LEU A 80 3.16 9.73 2.77
C LEU A 80 1.68 10.14 2.83
N ALA A 81 1.13 10.36 4.02
CA ALA A 81 -0.25 10.80 4.20
C ALA A 81 -0.52 12.17 3.55
N HIS A 82 0.44 13.10 3.63
CA HIS A 82 0.35 14.39 2.98
C HIS A 82 0.42 14.28 1.45
N TRP A 83 1.34 13.48 0.94
CA TRP A 83 1.54 13.31 -0.51
C TRP A 83 0.33 12.62 -1.17
N ILE A 84 -0.28 11.65 -0.49
CA ILE A 84 -1.43 10.87 -0.98
C ILE A 84 -2.78 11.49 -0.56
N ARG A 85 -2.79 12.74 -0.12
CA ARG A 85 -4.01 13.45 0.34
C ARG A 85 -5.17 13.47 -0.67
N THR A 86 -4.87 13.29 -1.96
CA THR A 86 -5.87 13.23 -3.04
C THR A 86 -6.58 11.89 -3.14
N ASN A 87 -6.07 10.84 -2.46
CA ASN A 87 -6.72 9.54 -2.40
C ASN A 87 -7.14 9.21 -0.95
N PRO A 88 -8.37 9.53 -0.57
CA PRO A 88 -8.83 9.41 0.81
C PRO A 88 -8.78 7.99 1.37
N GLY A 89 -9.01 6.97 0.53
CA GLY A 89 -8.95 5.57 0.93
C GLY A 89 -7.55 5.13 1.30
N VAL A 90 -6.58 5.43 0.43
CA VAL A 90 -5.17 5.10 0.67
C VAL A 90 -4.61 5.92 1.84
N GLN A 91 -4.95 7.20 1.94
CA GLN A 91 -4.56 8.02 3.09
C GLN A 91 -5.03 7.43 4.42
N ARG A 92 -6.27 6.90 4.47
CA ARG A 92 -6.81 6.22 5.64
C ARG A 92 -5.99 4.97 6.01
N VAL A 93 -5.64 4.15 5.03
CA VAL A 93 -4.81 2.94 5.23
C VAL A 93 -3.43 3.32 5.77
N ILE A 94 -2.77 4.32 5.16
CA ILE A 94 -1.46 4.81 5.60
C ILE A 94 -1.51 5.35 7.02
N ALA A 95 -2.54 6.11 7.37
CA ALA A 95 -2.71 6.65 8.72
C ALA A 95 -2.83 5.54 9.76
N VAL A 96 -3.60 4.50 9.47
CA VAL A 96 -3.81 3.37 10.37
C VAL A 96 -2.55 2.53 10.52
N ILE A 97 -1.86 2.23 9.40
CA ILE A 97 -0.61 1.45 9.44
C ILE A 97 0.48 2.20 10.19
N GLY A 98 0.73 3.48 9.87
CA GLY A 98 1.77 4.27 10.54
C GLY A 98 1.53 4.36 12.05
N GLY A 99 0.31 4.65 12.46
CA GLY A 99 -0.02 4.68 13.88
C GLY A 99 0.08 3.33 14.58
N ALA A 100 -0.30 2.23 13.91
CA ALA A 100 -0.15 0.88 14.46
C ALA A 100 1.33 0.48 14.63
N VAL A 101 2.19 0.83 13.65
CA VAL A 101 3.65 0.63 13.74
C VAL A 101 4.23 1.43 14.91
N ALA A 102 3.81 2.68 15.09
CA ALA A 102 4.26 3.51 16.20
C ALA A 102 3.89 2.92 17.57
N VAL A 103 2.65 2.42 17.72
CA VAL A 103 2.19 1.76 18.96
C VAL A 103 2.98 0.48 19.23
N LEU A 104 3.17 -0.36 18.21
CA LEU A 104 3.95 -1.59 18.31
C LEU A 104 5.38 -1.30 18.75
N THR A 105 6.06 -0.37 18.05
CA THR A 105 7.44 0.00 18.33
C THR A 105 7.58 0.63 19.71
N GLY A 106 6.72 1.59 20.06
CA GLY A 106 6.73 2.25 21.35
C GLY A 106 6.53 1.27 22.50
N TRP A 107 5.59 0.31 22.37
CA TRP A 107 5.38 -0.74 23.37
C TRP A 107 6.63 -1.58 23.57
N LEU A 108 7.22 -2.10 22.49
CA LEU A 108 8.41 -2.96 22.57
C LEU A 108 9.61 -2.21 23.18
N VAL A 109 9.82 -0.95 22.80
CA VAL A 109 10.89 -0.13 23.38
C VAL A 109 10.69 0.06 24.89
N VAL A 110 9.47 0.36 25.35
CA VAL A 110 9.16 0.48 26.77
C VAL A 110 9.34 -0.86 27.48
N ALA A 111 8.90 -1.97 26.89
CA ALA A 111 9.08 -3.30 27.46
C ALA A 111 10.57 -3.66 27.64
N VAL A 112 11.42 -3.31 26.65
CA VAL A 112 12.87 -3.49 26.74
C VAL A 112 13.47 -2.60 27.84
N LEU A 113 13.05 -1.34 27.98
CA LEU A 113 13.49 -0.45 29.06
C LEU A 113 13.16 -1.03 30.45
N LEU A 114 11.92 -1.50 30.63
CA LEU A 114 11.48 -2.11 31.89
C LEU A 114 12.21 -3.42 32.18
N ALA A 115 12.51 -4.23 31.17
CA ALA A 115 13.26 -5.48 31.34
C ALA A 115 14.73 -5.26 31.71
N ASN A 116 15.32 -4.12 31.33
CA ASN A 116 16.69 -3.73 31.72
C ASN A 116 16.76 -3.04 33.07
N ALA A 117 15.63 -2.60 33.66
CA ALA A 117 15.63 -1.89 34.93
C ALA A 117 16.06 -2.83 36.09
N ASP A 118 16.93 -2.35 36.94
CA ASP A 118 17.47 -3.07 38.12
C ASP A 118 18.24 -4.36 37.78
N THR A 119 18.69 -4.51 36.53
CA THR A 119 19.44 -5.67 36.05
C THR A 119 20.94 -5.33 36.12
N GLU A 120 21.73 -6.13 36.85
CA GLU A 120 23.17 -5.95 36.91
C GLU A 120 23.89 -6.43 35.64
N GLU A 121 23.38 -7.51 35.03
CA GLU A 121 23.95 -8.15 33.87
C GLU A 121 23.00 -8.11 32.68
N ALA A 122 23.34 -7.36 31.64
CA ALA A 122 22.49 -7.20 30.45
C ALA A 122 22.20 -8.53 29.70
N ALA A 123 23.09 -9.53 29.82
CA ALA A 123 22.90 -10.84 29.20
C ALA A 123 21.80 -11.68 29.89
N SER A 124 21.43 -11.37 31.12
CA SER A 124 20.36 -12.07 31.85
C SER A 124 18.98 -11.51 31.54
N VAL A 125 18.90 -10.43 30.78
CA VAL A 125 17.61 -9.82 30.36
C VAL A 125 16.84 -10.76 29.44
N THR A 126 15.60 -11.05 29.82
CA THR A 126 14.67 -11.82 29.01
C THR A 126 13.40 -11.03 28.76
N LEU A 127 12.82 -11.17 27.59
CA LEU A 127 11.54 -10.58 27.24
C LEU A 127 10.55 -11.70 26.92
N PRO A 128 9.55 -11.95 27.77
CA PRO A 128 8.53 -12.97 27.50
C PRO A 128 7.79 -12.71 26.19
N GLY A 129 7.52 -13.75 25.40
CA GLY A 129 6.76 -13.66 24.16
C GLY A 129 5.37 -13.01 24.31
N LEU A 130 4.83 -13.03 25.56
CA LEU A 130 3.61 -12.30 25.90
C LEU A 130 3.73 -10.80 25.61
N GLN A 131 4.89 -10.17 25.80
CA GLN A 131 5.09 -8.74 25.51
C GLN A 131 4.92 -8.44 24.02
N ALA A 132 5.43 -9.32 23.15
CA ALA A 132 5.19 -9.21 21.71
C ALA A 132 3.69 -9.38 21.38
N ALA A 133 3.02 -10.37 21.97
CA ALA A 133 1.58 -10.57 21.76
C ALA A 133 0.75 -9.35 22.22
N LEU A 134 1.07 -8.75 23.36
CA LEU A 134 0.43 -7.54 23.86
C LEU A 134 0.70 -6.33 22.94
N ALA A 135 1.92 -6.19 22.42
CA ALA A 135 2.28 -5.14 21.47
C ALA A 135 1.46 -5.23 20.17
N PHE A 136 1.33 -6.44 19.59
CA PHE A 136 0.48 -6.69 18.44
C PHE A 136 -1.00 -6.45 18.74
N GLY A 137 -1.47 -6.87 19.93
CA GLY A 137 -2.83 -6.60 20.39
C GLY A 137 -3.12 -5.10 20.49
N ALA A 138 -2.24 -4.33 21.10
CA ALA A 138 -2.35 -2.87 21.21
C ALA A 138 -2.34 -2.21 19.81
N ALA A 139 -1.46 -2.63 18.91
CA ALA A 139 -1.42 -2.16 17.54
C ALA A 139 -2.71 -2.47 16.77
N ALA A 140 -3.28 -3.67 16.95
CA ALA A 140 -4.56 -4.06 16.35
C ALA A 140 -5.73 -3.23 16.88
N VAL A 141 -5.80 -2.98 18.19
CA VAL A 141 -6.79 -2.09 18.80
C VAL A 141 -6.64 -0.68 18.25
N TYR A 142 -5.41 -0.15 18.19
CA TYR A 142 -5.16 1.14 17.57
C TYR A 142 -5.64 1.17 16.11
N ALA A 143 -5.33 0.12 15.33
CA ALA A 143 -5.74 0.04 13.94
C ALA A 143 -7.27 0.08 13.79
N ALA A 144 -8.01 -0.63 14.64
CA ALA A 144 -9.46 -0.64 14.63
C ALA A 144 -10.04 0.75 14.99
N VAL A 145 -9.54 1.37 16.07
CA VAL A 145 -9.96 2.71 16.51
C VAL A 145 -9.58 3.76 15.47
N GLY A 146 -8.35 3.72 14.97
CA GLY A 146 -7.83 4.62 13.93
C GLY A 146 -8.64 4.53 12.64
N TRP A 147 -9.04 3.31 12.27
CA TRP A 147 -9.92 3.09 11.12
C TRP A 147 -11.25 3.82 11.26
N VAL A 148 -11.89 3.74 12.41
CA VAL A 148 -13.12 4.47 12.70
C VAL A 148 -12.87 5.97 12.79
N ALA A 149 -11.80 6.39 13.49
CA ALA A 149 -11.44 7.80 13.67
C ALA A 149 -11.09 8.52 12.35
N CYS A 150 -10.55 7.83 11.35
CA CYS A 150 -10.31 8.41 10.02
C CYS A 150 -11.60 8.78 9.26
N GLY A 151 -12.76 8.32 9.71
CA GLY A 151 -14.07 8.59 9.09
C GLY A 151 -14.30 7.85 7.78
N GLN A 152 -15.50 7.97 7.26
CA GLN A 152 -15.86 7.36 5.98
C GLN A 152 -15.10 8.04 4.84
N VAL A 153 -14.73 7.25 3.85
CA VAL A 153 -14.25 7.75 2.55
C VAL A 153 -15.51 8.15 1.80
N GLN A 154 -15.77 9.46 1.70
CA GLN A 154 -16.78 9.93 0.75
C GLN A 154 -16.23 9.61 -0.65
N GLU A 155 -16.96 8.77 -1.37
CA GLU A 155 -16.76 8.60 -2.79
C GLU A 155 -16.99 9.97 -3.41
N SER A 156 -15.96 10.56 -4.00
CA SER A 156 -16.19 11.60 -4.99
C SER A 156 -16.88 10.87 -6.14
N GLU A 157 -18.20 11.02 -6.21
CA GLU A 157 -18.92 10.77 -7.45
C GLU A 157 -18.31 11.68 -8.51
N THR A 158 -17.30 11.16 -9.19
CA THR A 158 -16.94 11.71 -10.49
C THR A 158 -18.03 11.20 -11.41
N THR A 159 -19.15 11.92 -11.40
CA THR A 159 -20.18 11.83 -12.43
C THR A 159 -19.56 12.39 -13.72
N SER A 160 -18.64 11.64 -14.31
CA SER A 160 -18.31 11.81 -15.71
C SER A 160 -19.47 11.16 -16.47
N GLY A 161 -20.43 11.96 -16.86
CA GLY A 161 -21.44 11.58 -17.83
C GLY A 161 -20.77 11.02 -19.08
N PRO A 162 -21.51 10.27 -19.92
CA PRO A 162 -20.98 9.77 -21.19
C PRO A 162 -20.45 10.95 -21.99
N SER A 163 -19.15 10.90 -22.35
CA SER A 163 -18.59 11.85 -23.31
C SER A 163 -19.37 11.69 -24.60
N ALA A 164 -20.03 12.75 -25.05
CA ALA A 164 -20.76 12.76 -26.31
C ALA A 164 -19.86 12.46 -27.53
N ASP A 165 -18.54 12.42 -27.34
CA ASP A 165 -17.47 12.18 -28.33
C ASP A 165 -16.72 10.85 -28.10
N ALA A 166 -17.40 9.76 -27.74
CA ALA A 166 -16.75 8.46 -27.71
C ALA A 166 -16.30 8.10 -29.14
N THR A 167 -15.00 8.21 -29.40
CA THR A 167 -14.40 7.86 -30.69
C THR A 167 -14.66 6.38 -30.99
N ARG A 168 -15.13 6.07 -32.18
CA ARG A 168 -15.43 4.72 -32.66
C ARG A 168 -14.58 4.40 -33.90
N LEU A 169 -14.02 3.21 -33.94
CA LEU A 169 -13.40 2.69 -35.14
C LEU A 169 -14.48 2.29 -36.12
N SER A 170 -14.33 2.66 -37.41
CA SER A 170 -15.17 2.15 -38.47
C SER A 170 -14.74 0.72 -38.80
N LEU A 171 -15.52 -0.26 -38.34
CA LEU A 171 -15.31 -1.67 -38.66
C LEU A 171 -16.36 -2.15 -39.65
N GLY A 172 -15.95 -2.83 -40.74
CA GLY A 172 -16.85 -3.51 -41.66
C GLY A 172 -17.59 -4.68 -40.99
N ASP A 173 -18.80 -5.04 -41.44
CA ASP A 173 -19.68 -5.98 -40.72
C ASP A 173 -19.10 -7.37 -40.46
N SER A 174 -18.17 -7.85 -41.28
CA SER A 174 -17.46 -9.14 -41.12
C SER A 174 -16.05 -9.00 -40.58
N GLU A 175 -15.58 -7.77 -40.28
CA GLU A 175 -14.20 -7.51 -39.89
C GLU A 175 -13.96 -7.94 -38.44
N THR A 176 -12.88 -8.72 -38.26
CA THR A 176 -12.41 -9.10 -36.93
C THR A 176 -11.19 -8.26 -36.56
N ALA A 177 -11.32 -7.43 -35.55
CA ALA A 177 -10.22 -6.60 -35.06
C ALA A 177 -9.86 -6.96 -33.64
N SER A 178 -8.57 -6.93 -33.34
CA SER A 178 -8.02 -7.04 -32.01
C SER A 178 -6.89 -6.04 -31.86
N TRP A 179 -6.75 -5.52 -30.66
CA TRP A 179 -5.68 -4.62 -30.29
C TRP A 179 -4.91 -5.22 -29.11
N SER A 180 -3.59 -5.11 -29.14
CA SER A 180 -2.76 -5.63 -28.05
C SER A 180 -1.52 -4.75 -27.87
N ARG A 181 -1.19 -4.45 -26.62
CA ARG A 181 0.03 -3.73 -26.23
C ARG A 181 0.59 -4.33 -24.95
N VAL A 182 1.89 -4.15 -24.77
CA VAL A 182 2.57 -4.49 -23.53
C VAL A 182 2.80 -3.20 -22.73
N THR A 183 2.42 -3.22 -21.49
CA THR A 183 2.72 -2.16 -20.52
C THR A 183 3.61 -2.70 -19.43
N GLY A 184 4.48 -1.87 -18.84
CA GLY A 184 5.42 -2.30 -17.83
C GLY A 184 5.67 -1.24 -16.76
N SER A 185 6.15 -1.70 -15.61
CA SER A 185 6.64 -0.87 -14.52
C SER A 185 8.14 -1.05 -14.40
N ARG A 186 8.88 0.03 -14.21
CA ARG A 186 10.29 -0.04 -13.79
C ARG A 186 10.41 -0.02 -12.27
N VAL A 187 9.41 0.53 -11.61
CA VAL A 187 9.40 0.69 -10.14
C VAL A 187 9.29 -0.66 -9.45
N LEU A 188 8.35 -1.51 -9.86
CA LEU A 188 8.11 -2.80 -9.22
C LEU A 188 9.34 -3.73 -9.27
N PRO A 189 9.94 -4.02 -10.44
CA PRO A 189 11.10 -4.91 -10.49
C PRO A 189 12.34 -4.32 -9.80
N VAL A 190 12.57 -3.00 -9.86
CA VAL A 190 13.67 -2.36 -9.13
C VAL A 190 13.48 -2.47 -7.63
N THR A 191 12.27 -2.18 -7.13
CA THR A 191 11.95 -2.34 -5.70
C THR A 191 12.10 -3.80 -5.27
N GLY A 192 11.60 -4.74 -6.07
CA GLY A 192 11.74 -6.17 -5.82
C GLY A 192 13.21 -6.62 -5.76
N ALA A 193 14.04 -6.15 -6.68
CA ALA A 193 15.48 -6.43 -6.70
C ALA A 193 16.20 -5.87 -5.46
N LEU A 194 15.85 -4.66 -5.03
CA LEU A 194 16.41 -4.07 -3.80
C LEU A 194 16.00 -4.85 -2.55
N VAL A 195 14.74 -5.27 -2.45
CA VAL A 195 14.24 -6.09 -1.34
C VAL A 195 14.91 -7.47 -1.34
N LEU A 196 15.12 -8.09 -2.51
CA LEU A 196 15.87 -9.34 -2.63
C LEU A 196 17.32 -9.17 -2.19
N ALA A 197 18.00 -8.12 -2.64
CA ALA A 197 19.38 -7.83 -2.25
C ALA A 197 19.49 -7.64 -0.72
N ALA A 198 18.58 -6.89 -0.12
CA ALA A 198 18.49 -6.74 1.33
C ALA A 198 18.26 -8.08 2.04
N GLY A 199 17.35 -8.93 1.51
CA GLY A 199 17.10 -10.27 2.01
C GLY A 199 18.34 -11.17 1.94
N LEU A 200 19.12 -11.10 0.86
CA LEU A 200 20.39 -11.84 0.73
C LEU A 200 21.43 -11.37 1.75
N VAL A 201 21.58 -10.06 1.93
CA VAL A 201 22.49 -9.50 2.95
C VAL A 201 22.10 -9.98 4.34
N VAL A 202 20.82 -9.88 4.71
CA VAL A 202 20.30 -10.40 5.98
C VAL A 202 20.56 -11.89 6.11
N GLY A 203 20.30 -12.67 5.06
CA GLY A 203 20.53 -14.13 5.06
C GLY A 203 21.98 -14.52 5.33
N ILE A 204 22.94 -13.78 4.76
CA ILE A 204 24.36 -14.01 4.93
C ILE A 204 24.85 -13.56 6.32
N THR A 205 24.32 -12.44 6.83
CA THR A 205 24.84 -11.82 8.07
C THR A 205 24.16 -12.32 9.34
N THR A 206 22.87 -12.65 9.29
CA THR A 206 22.07 -13.01 10.48
C THR A 206 21.36 -14.36 10.37
N GLY A 207 21.43 -15.02 9.19
CA GLY A 207 20.79 -16.29 8.93
C GLY A 207 19.56 -16.21 8.03
N TRP A 208 19.21 -17.35 7.44
CA TRP A 208 18.17 -17.42 6.40
C TRP A 208 16.73 -17.27 6.91
N LEU A 209 16.48 -17.62 8.17
CA LEU A 209 15.12 -17.53 8.73
C LEU A 209 14.60 -16.08 8.79
N PRO A 210 15.34 -15.08 9.33
CA PRO A 210 14.93 -13.68 9.28
C PRO A 210 14.94 -13.08 7.86
N ALA A 211 15.68 -13.66 6.91
CA ALA A 211 15.70 -13.23 5.51
C ALA A 211 14.44 -13.64 4.73
N LEU A 212 13.76 -14.73 5.13
CA LEU A 212 12.62 -15.29 4.40
C LEU A 212 11.54 -14.27 4.05
N PRO A 213 11.06 -13.39 4.93
CA PRO A 213 10.04 -12.40 4.59
C PRO A 213 10.47 -11.49 3.44
N LEU A 214 11.73 -11.05 3.42
CA LEU A 214 12.28 -10.20 2.36
C LEU A 214 12.40 -10.98 1.05
N LEU A 215 12.89 -12.20 1.08
CA LEU A 215 13.05 -13.04 -0.12
C LEU A 215 11.69 -13.40 -0.73
N VAL A 216 10.72 -13.81 0.10
CA VAL A 216 9.36 -14.17 -0.33
C VAL A 216 8.60 -12.96 -0.88
N THR A 217 8.85 -11.76 -0.36
CA THR A 217 8.22 -10.53 -0.85
C THR A 217 8.94 -9.97 -2.08
N GLY A 218 10.27 -9.97 -2.07
CA GLY A 218 11.09 -9.40 -3.13
C GLY A 218 11.02 -10.17 -4.44
N ALA A 219 10.98 -11.51 -4.39
CA ALA A 219 10.97 -12.34 -5.59
C ALA A 219 9.75 -12.10 -6.50
N PRO A 220 8.50 -12.19 -6.04
CA PRO A 220 7.35 -11.90 -6.89
C PRO A 220 7.32 -10.45 -7.37
N LEU A 221 7.76 -9.48 -6.53
CA LEU A 221 7.84 -8.09 -6.92
C LEU A 221 8.84 -7.85 -8.05
N ALA A 222 10.01 -8.50 -8.01
CA ALA A 222 11.03 -8.43 -9.06
C ALA A 222 10.54 -9.04 -10.39
N LEU A 223 9.64 -10.03 -10.34
CA LEU A 223 9.06 -10.68 -11.50
C LEU A 223 7.90 -9.90 -12.13
N LEU A 224 7.32 -8.92 -11.43
CA LEU A 224 6.23 -8.08 -11.93
C LEU A 224 6.74 -6.98 -12.88
N THR A 225 7.32 -7.38 -14.00
CA THR A 225 7.93 -6.47 -14.99
C THR A 225 6.90 -5.76 -15.86
N GLY A 226 5.78 -6.43 -16.17
CA GLY A 226 4.74 -5.86 -17.02
C GLY A 226 3.57 -6.80 -17.27
N ALA A 227 2.64 -6.29 -18.06
CA ALA A 227 1.44 -7.01 -18.48
C ALA A 227 1.12 -6.75 -19.97
N ARG A 228 0.57 -7.72 -20.63
CA ARG A 228 -0.03 -7.60 -21.95
C ARG A 228 -1.51 -7.27 -21.80
N VAL A 229 -1.93 -6.18 -22.40
CA VAL A 229 -3.33 -5.76 -22.48
C VAL A 229 -3.83 -6.08 -23.87
N THR A 230 -4.95 -6.79 -23.95
CA THR A 230 -5.63 -7.12 -25.22
C THR A 230 -7.07 -6.64 -25.15
N ALA A 231 -7.51 -5.96 -26.21
CA ALA A 231 -8.90 -5.57 -26.43
C ALA A 231 -9.42 -6.29 -27.67
N ASP A 232 -10.43 -7.12 -27.51
CA ASP A 232 -11.04 -7.91 -28.57
C ASP A 232 -12.55 -8.14 -28.30
N ARG A 233 -13.18 -9.05 -29.03
CA ARG A 233 -14.61 -9.43 -28.87
C ARG A 233 -14.93 -9.99 -27.48
N ARG A 234 -13.93 -10.44 -26.72
CA ARG A 234 -14.10 -10.94 -25.36
C ARG A 234 -14.05 -9.84 -24.31
N GLY A 235 -13.73 -8.61 -24.75
CA GLY A 235 -13.54 -7.44 -23.89
C GLY A 235 -12.06 -7.14 -23.63
N ILE A 236 -11.72 -6.77 -22.40
CA ILE A 236 -10.35 -6.43 -22.00
C ILE A 236 -9.74 -7.61 -21.27
N THR A 237 -8.62 -8.11 -21.76
CA THR A 237 -7.82 -9.15 -21.08
C THR A 237 -6.46 -8.58 -20.70
N VAL A 238 -6.07 -8.74 -19.43
CA VAL A 238 -4.73 -8.36 -18.93
C VAL A 238 -4.03 -9.60 -18.41
N THR A 239 -2.84 -9.87 -18.96
CA THR A 239 -2.04 -11.05 -18.66
C THR A 239 -0.61 -10.61 -18.29
N PRO A 240 0.00 -11.07 -17.20
CA PRO A 240 1.41 -10.80 -16.91
C PRO A 240 2.32 -11.24 -18.08
N THR A 241 3.42 -10.50 -18.32
CA THR A 241 4.32 -10.80 -19.44
C THR A 241 5.14 -12.07 -19.26
N LEU A 242 5.49 -12.42 -18.01
CA LEU A 242 6.33 -13.58 -17.69
C LEU A 242 5.54 -14.84 -17.41
N THR A 243 4.26 -14.72 -17.08
CA THR A 243 3.40 -15.85 -16.73
C THR A 243 2.08 -15.74 -17.49
N SER A 244 1.44 -16.88 -17.78
CA SER A 244 0.11 -16.87 -18.39
C SER A 244 -1.01 -16.74 -17.35
N TRP A 245 -0.69 -16.71 -16.07
CA TRP A 245 -1.61 -16.63 -14.94
C TRP A 245 -1.04 -15.71 -13.84
N PRO A 246 -1.87 -14.94 -13.12
CA PRO A 246 -3.31 -14.82 -13.25
C PRO A 246 -3.73 -13.99 -14.49
N ARG A 247 -4.87 -14.31 -15.08
CA ARG A 247 -5.53 -13.51 -16.11
C ARG A 247 -6.65 -12.70 -15.49
N LEU A 248 -6.67 -11.41 -15.78
CA LEU A 248 -7.80 -10.57 -15.46
C LEU A 248 -8.58 -10.32 -16.75
N ASN A 249 -9.86 -10.65 -16.73
CA ASN A 249 -10.76 -10.46 -17.88
C ASN A 249 -11.94 -9.59 -17.48
N VAL A 250 -12.21 -8.57 -18.28
CA VAL A 250 -13.41 -7.73 -18.21
C VAL A 250 -14.23 -8.02 -19.46
N PRO A 251 -15.30 -8.83 -19.37
CA PRO A 251 -16.12 -9.20 -20.54
C PRO A 251 -16.73 -7.98 -21.24
N LEU A 252 -16.87 -8.06 -22.57
CA LEU A 252 -17.38 -6.95 -23.38
C LEU A 252 -18.80 -6.54 -22.97
N GLU A 253 -19.66 -7.51 -22.60
CA GLU A 253 -21.03 -7.27 -22.14
C GLU A 253 -21.11 -6.41 -20.88
N ARG A 254 -20.03 -6.40 -20.09
CA ARG A 254 -19.91 -5.57 -18.88
C ARG A 254 -19.39 -4.17 -19.15
N ILE A 255 -18.95 -3.89 -20.36
CA ILE A 255 -18.41 -2.58 -20.76
C ILE A 255 -19.55 -1.73 -21.31
N ALA A 256 -19.97 -0.72 -20.53
CA ALA A 256 -20.97 0.25 -20.98
C ALA A 256 -20.36 1.23 -21.99
N GLU A 257 -19.13 1.68 -21.74
CA GLU A 257 -18.38 2.63 -22.56
C GLU A 257 -16.87 2.52 -22.26
N ALA A 258 -16.06 2.66 -23.28
CA ALA A 258 -14.61 2.74 -23.15
C ALA A 258 -14.11 4.14 -23.53
N GLY A 259 -13.15 4.64 -22.78
CA GLY A 259 -12.46 5.91 -22.99
C GLY A 259 -10.98 5.80 -22.68
N HIS A 260 -10.27 6.91 -22.76
CA HIS A 260 -8.90 7.01 -22.32
C HIS A 260 -8.69 8.28 -21.50
N ARG A 261 -7.74 8.23 -20.57
CA ARG A 261 -7.35 9.38 -19.77
C ARG A 261 -5.94 9.22 -19.19
N PRO A 262 -5.23 10.31 -18.91
CA PRO A 262 -3.98 10.22 -18.17
C PRO A 262 -4.22 9.73 -16.75
N VAL A 263 -3.33 8.87 -16.24
CA VAL A 263 -3.37 8.31 -14.90
C VAL A 263 -2.01 8.44 -14.24
N ASP A 264 -2.00 8.85 -12.99
CA ASP A 264 -0.86 8.78 -12.10
C ASP A 264 -1.10 7.65 -11.08
N PRO A 265 -0.20 6.63 -10.99
CA PRO A 265 -0.38 5.48 -10.10
C PRO A 265 -0.59 5.87 -8.64
N VAL A 266 0.20 6.78 -8.13
CA VAL A 266 0.17 7.16 -6.71
C VAL A 266 -1.01 8.06 -6.42
N ARG A 267 -1.21 9.07 -7.25
CA ARG A 267 -2.24 10.09 -7.06
C ARG A 267 -3.64 9.53 -7.23
N ASP A 268 -3.86 8.71 -8.28
CA ASP A 268 -5.19 8.25 -8.67
C ASP A 268 -5.55 6.90 -8.04
N PHE A 269 -4.56 6.02 -7.80
CA PHE A 269 -4.77 4.66 -7.32
C PHE A 269 -3.96 4.28 -6.07
N GLY A 270 -3.15 5.20 -5.53
CA GLY A 270 -2.36 4.97 -4.32
C GLY A 270 -1.17 4.04 -4.52
N GLY A 271 -0.73 3.82 -5.76
CA GLY A 271 0.47 3.05 -6.07
C GLY A 271 0.34 2.19 -7.32
N TRP A 272 1.39 1.44 -7.59
CA TRP A 272 1.51 0.57 -8.76
C TRP A 272 0.88 -0.81 -8.53
N GLY A 273 0.56 -1.52 -9.61
CA GLY A 273 0.01 -2.87 -9.61
C GLY A 273 -1.49 -2.92 -9.78
N TYR A 274 -2.11 -4.06 -9.38
CA TYR A 274 -3.56 -4.15 -9.29
C TYR A 274 -4.05 -3.34 -8.09
N ARG A 275 -4.99 -2.45 -8.34
CA ARG A 275 -5.58 -1.57 -7.33
C ARG A 275 -7.10 -1.61 -7.43
N ALA A 276 -7.73 -1.67 -6.26
CA ALA A 276 -9.18 -1.55 -6.15
C ALA A 276 -9.49 -0.42 -5.16
N ARG A 277 -10.43 0.43 -5.54
CA ARG A 277 -10.97 1.51 -4.72
C ARG A 277 -12.48 1.54 -4.93
N PRO A 278 -13.24 2.18 -4.05
CA PRO A 278 -14.67 2.37 -4.26
C PRO A 278 -14.94 2.97 -5.66
N GLY A 279 -15.83 2.34 -6.41
CA GLY A 279 -16.21 2.77 -7.76
C GLY A 279 -15.18 2.53 -8.86
N ALA A 280 -13.95 2.09 -8.55
CA ALA A 280 -12.95 1.81 -9.60
C ALA A 280 -11.97 0.72 -9.22
N SER A 281 -11.52 -0.03 -10.22
CA SER A 281 -10.41 -0.99 -10.11
C SER A 281 -9.50 -0.87 -11.33
N GLY A 282 -8.26 -1.35 -11.22
CA GLY A 282 -7.38 -1.30 -12.39
C GLY A 282 -6.02 -1.92 -12.19
N ILE A 283 -5.28 -2.00 -13.28
CA ILE A 283 -3.87 -2.38 -13.32
C ILE A 283 -3.07 -1.16 -13.75
N VAL A 284 -2.40 -0.54 -12.78
CA VAL A 284 -1.68 0.72 -12.97
C VAL A 284 -0.20 0.47 -12.78
N LEU A 285 0.54 0.34 -13.88
CA LEU A 285 1.95 -0.04 -13.88
C LEU A 285 2.89 1.15 -14.08
N ARG A 286 2.40 2.25 -14.63
CA ARG A 286 3.17 3.47 -14.89
C ARG A 286 2.25 4.69 -14.93
N SER A 287 2.83 5.89 -14.86
CA SER A 287 2.11 7.14 -15.18
C SER A 287 1.96 7.28 -16.70
N GLY A 288 0.92 7.95 -17.14
CA GLY A 288 0.64 8.25 -18.55
C GLY A 288 -0.75 7.82 -18.99
N ASP A 289 -0.91 7.57 -20.29
CA ASP A 289 -2.19 7.22 -20.86
C ASP A 289 -2.71 5.86 -20.37
N ALA A 290 -4.03 5.78 -20.17
CA ALA A 290 -4.69 4.60 -19.66
C ALA A 290 -6.04 4.38 -20.36
N LEU A 291 -6.31 3.13 -20.73
CA LEU A 291 -7.61 2.68 -21.12
C LEU A 291 -8.52 2.65 -19.90
N SER A 292 -9.66 3.33 -20.00
CA SER A 292 -10.69 3.40 -18.98
C SER A 292 -11.96 2.80 -19.53
N ALA A 293 -12.51 1.79 -18.87
CA ALA A 293 -13.77 1.16 -19.22
C ALA A 293 -14.79 1.36 -18.11
N ARG A 294 -15.87 2.09 -18.39
CA ARG A 294 -17.00 2.18 -17.49
C ARG A 294 -17.84 0.91 -17.62
N LEU A 295 -18.05 0.26 -16.49
CA LEU A 295 -18.79 -0.99 -16.42
C LEU A 295 -20.30 -0.73 -16.28
N THR A 296 -21.11 -1.68 -16.71
CA THR A 296 -22.58 -1.64 -16.55
C THR A 296 -23.02 -1.56 -15.09
N THR A 297 -22.15 -1.91 -14.15
CA THR A 297 -22.35 -1.76 -12.70
C THR A 297 -22.13 -0.33 -12.19
N GLY A 298 -21.73 0.63 -13.06
CA GLY A 298 -21.37 1.99 -12.70
C GLY A 298 -19.92 2.15 -12.23
N SER A 299 -19.17 1.04 -12.02
CA SER A 299 -17.76 1.09 -11.65
C SER A 299 -16.85 1.29 -12.88
N GLU A 300 -15.63 1.77 -12.65
CA GLU A 300 -14.63 1.98 -13.69
C GLU A 300 -13.52 0.91 -13.60
N PHE A 301 -13.11 0.36 -14.74
CA PHE A 301 -11.89 -0.44 -14.85
C PHE A 301 -10.84 0.32 -15.63
N VAL A 302 -9.61 0.42 -15.11
CA VAL A 302 -8.53 1.22 -15.70
C VAL A 302 -7.28 0.38 -15.89
N VAL A 303 -6.63 0.52 -17.03
CA VAL A 303 -5.32 -0.09 -17.28
C VAL A 303 -4.39 0.89 -17.99
N THR A 304 -3.23 1.18 -17.40
CA THR A 304 -2.23 2.06 -18.02
C THR A 304 -1.57 1.34 -19.20
N VAL A 305 -1.70 1.93 -20.38
CA VAL A 305 -1.17 1.37 -21.62
C VAL A 305 -1.03 2.47 -22.69
N ASP A 306 -0.05 2.31 -23.57
CA ASP A 306 0.11 3.22 -24.71
C ASP A 306 -0.99 2.98 -25.74
N ASP A 307 -1.36 4.07 -26.46
CA ASP A 307 -2.37 4.01 -27.52
C ASP A 307 -3.75 3.54 -27.01
N ALA A 308 -4.08 3.98 -25.79
CA ALA A 308 -5.34 3.64 -25.12
C ALA A 308 -6.57 4.16 -25.88
N ALA A 309 -6.42 5.28 -26.61
CA ALA A 309 -7.47 5.82 -27.46
C ALA A 309 -7.94 4.84 -28.52
N THR A 310 -7.00 4.18 -29.21
CA THR A 310 -7.32 3.15 -30.23
C THR A 310 -8.03 1.95 -29.60
N ALA A 311 -7.57 1.49 -28.44
CA ALA A 311 -8.21 0.40 -27.70
C ALA A 311 -9.64 0.75 -27.29
N ALA A 312 -9.86 1.97 -26.80
CA ALA A 312 -11.19 2.47 -26.42
C ALA A 312 -12.13 2.54 -27.62
N ALA A 313 -11.66 3.11 -28.75
CA ALA A 313 -12.44 3.21 -29.98
C ALA A 313 -12.84 1.82 -30.52
N LEU A 314 -11.93 0.84 -30.44
CA LEU A 314 -12.20 -0.54 -30.82
C LEU A 314 -13.27 -1.17 -29.91
N LEU A 315 -13.13 -1.05 -28.60
CA LEU A 315 -14.08 -1.62 -27.63
C LEU A 315 -15.49 -1.03 -27.82
N ASN A 316 -15.60 0.28 -28.05
CA ASN A 316 -16.87 0.94 -28.31
C ASN A 316 -17.51 0.41 -29.58
N ALA A 317 -16.75 0.25 -30.68
CA ALA A 317 -17.25 -0.30 -31.93
C ALA A 317 -17.73 -1.76 -31.79
N LEU A 318 -16.98 -2.58 -31.03
CA LEU A 318 -17.35 -3.96 -30.74
C LEU A 318 -18.61 -4.06 -29.87
N ALA A 319 -18.70 -3.25 -28.81
CA ALA A 319 -19.85 -3.21 -27.92
C ALA A 319 -21.12 -2.72 -28.63
N ASP A 320 -21.00 -1.73 -29.55
CA ASP A 320 -22.13 -1.28 -30.37
C ASP A 320 -22.61 -2.36 -31.32
N ARG A 321 -21.68 -3.16 -31.88
CA ARG A 321 -22.03 -4.29 -32.78
C ARG A 321 -22.77 -5.37 -31.98
N GLU A 322 -22.30 -5.74 -30.82
CA GLU A 322 -22.93 -6.75 -29.96
C GLU A 322 -24.35 -6.34 -29.59
N ARG A 323 -24.56 -5.06 -29.25
CA ARG A 323 -25.88 -4.50 -28.91
C ARG A 323 -26.83 -4.48 -30.11
N ARG A 324 -26.34 -4.41 -31.38
CA ARG A 324 -27.15 -4.41 -32.59
C ARG A 324 -27.52 -5.82 -33.06
N THR A 325 -26.74 -6.83 -32.67
CA THR A 325 -27.04 -8.22 -32.97
C THR A 325 -27.98 -8.75 -31.89
N PRO A 326 -29.31 -8.82 -32.12
CA PRO A 326 -30.22 -9.38 -31.14
C PRO A 326 -29.79 -10.81 -30.86
N ALA A 327 -29.80 -11.22 -29.59
CA ALA A 327 -29.58 -12.60 -29.18
C ALA A 327 -30.55 -13.48 -30.01
N GLY A 328 -30.00 -14.11 -31.06
CA GLY A 328 -30.76 -14.98 -31.93
C GLY A 328 -31.35 -16.11 -31.12
N GLY A 329 -32.63 -16.32 -31.30
CA GLY A 329 -33.52 -17.23 -30.58
C GLY A 329 -33.13 -18.70 -30.54
#